data_9b5581796fba245210a4030e1519ae9c
#
_entry.id   9b5581796fba245210a4030e1519ae9c
#
_cell.length_a   1.000
_cell.length_b   1.000
_cell.length_c   1.000
_cell.angle_alpha   90.00
_cell.angle_beta   90.00
_cell.angle_gamma   90.00
#
_symmetry.space_group_name_H-M   'P 1'
#
loop_
_entity.id
_entity.type
_entity.pdbx_description
1 polymer ?
#
loop_
_entity_poly.entity_id
_entity_poly.type
_entity_poly.pdbx_seq_one_letter_code
_entity_poly.pdbx_strand_id
1 'polypeptide(L)'
;MRNKLMLLAMVVIIPFLAMAQYAITGKVMDGKTGEALPGAHVIMENRLISAVTSQNGEFTIKQLAKGTYILTISYVGFETLDQKVVVESNSNITIRLKPSVNLQDEVIIQGTRAGERTPMTVQNITKAEIKSLNMGQDVPFLINSSPSVVTTSDAGTGIGYTGMRIRGSDMNRINITINGVPLNESETHAVYWVDLPDFASSVDNIQIQRGVGTSTNGAGAFGATINLQTNKPSTEAYAELGQTFGSFNSRKSTASAGTGLINNGWYVDARASKITSDGYVDRGSANLNSIYGSASYYGVKDLFKFIAFTGHEITYQAWNGIPFDSLKTNRRYNSMGEYTDANGKIKYYNNEVDNYRQDHFQTFYSHEFNKKLVLNTALFYTKGFGYYEEYKENQSFNNYGLNDIILNGGTTNISSTNLIRRKYLDNDFYGLVYSLVYTTPKSHLIFGGSTNEYKGNNYGQIIWAQFAS
;
A
#
# COMPACT_ATOMS: atom_id res chain seq x y z
N MET A 1 34.41 -38.64 73.28
CA MET A 1 34.77 -37.35 72.64
C MET A 1 34.22 -37.22 71.20
N ARG A 2 34.05 -38.31 70.45
CA ARG A 2 33.60 -38.29 69.03
C ARG A 2 32.16 -37.83 68.87
N ASN A 3 31.23 -38.15 69.80
CA ASN A 3 29.82 -37.72 69.70
C ASN A 3 29.56 -36.25 70.08
N LYS A 4 30.41 -35.63 70.87
CA LYS A 4 30.34 -34.21 71.24
C LYS A 4 30.85 -33.32 70.11
N LEU A 5 31.79 -33.81 69.29
CA LEU A 5 32.30 -33.10 68.10
C LEU A 5 31.27 -33.08 66.95
N MET A 6 30.53 -34.19 66.83
CA MET A 6 29.43 -34.27 65.82
C MET A 6 28.24 -33.34 66.11
N LEU A 7 27.94 -33.20 67.44
CA LEU A 7 26.89 -32.29 67.88
C LEU A 7 27.30 -30.82 67.71
N LEU A 8 28.56 -30.51 67.94
CA LEU A 8 29.13 -29.16 67.76
C LEU A 8 29.22 -28.78 66.27
N ALA A 9 29.55 -29.72 65.38
CA ALA A 9 29.54 -29.53 63.93
C ALA A 9 28.13 -29.31 63.39
N MET A 10 27.08 -29.99 63.93
CA MET A 10 25.68 -29.83 63.52
C MET A 10 25.10 -28.47 63.96
N VAL A 11 25.51 -27.92 65.11
CA VAL A 11 25.10 -26.61 65.63
C VAL A 11 25.77 -25.45 64.88
N VAL A 12 26.96 -25.63 64.27
CA VAL A 12 27.65 -24.60 63.48
C VAL A 12 27.16 -24.52 62.03
N ILE A 13 26.53 -25.59 61.52
CA ILE A 13 26.03 -25.62 60.15
C ILE A 13 24.60 -24.99 60.04
N ILE A 14 23.80 -24.97 61.10
CA ILE A 14 22.43 -24.47 61.13
C ILE A 14 22.31 -22.95 60.86
N PRO A 15 23.21 -22.06 61.31
CA PRO A 15 23.06 -20.62 61.00
C PRO A 15 23.39 -20.22 59.57
N PHE A 16 24.03 -21.10 58.77
CA PHE A 16 24.35 -20.79 57.37
C PHE A 16 23.17 -20.91 56.39
N LEU A 17 22.02 -21.45 56.81
CA LEU A 17 20.86 -21.66 55.98
C LEU A 17 19.72 -20.63 56.18
N ALA A 18 19.85 -19.69 57.12
CA ALA A 18 18.87 -18.65 57.36
C ALA A 18 19.18 -17.40 56.52
N MET A 19 19.25 -17.52 55.21
CA MET A 19 19.21 -16.35 54.35
C MET A 19 17.82 -15.76 54.43
N ALA A 20 17.71 -14.48 54.77
CA ALA A 20 16.46 -13.77 54.74
C ALA A 20 15.86 -13.86 53.30
N GLN A 21 14.70 -14.51 53.17
CA GLN A 21 13.99 -14.67 51.91
C GLN A 21 12.88 -13.65 51.90
N TYR A 22 12.90 -12.79 50.88
CA TYR A 22 11.90 -11.76 50.65
C TYR A 22 10.87 -12.20 49.65
N ALA A 23 9.75 -11.51 49.63
CA ALA A 23 8.69 -11.68 48.64
C ALA A 23 8.39 -10.36 47.94
N ILE A 24 8.10 -10.44 46.65
CA ILE A 24 7.46 -9.38 45.90
C ILE A 24 5.99 -9.76 45.78
N THR A 25 5.12 -8.95 46.35
CA THR A 25 3.65 -9.00 46.09
C THR A 25 3.28 -7.84 45.21
N GLY A 26 2.24 -7.98 44.42
CA GLY A 26 1.79 -6.86 43.60
C GLY A 26 0.44 -7.10 42.97
N LYS A 27 -0.06 -6.05 42.32
CA LYS A 27 -1.32 -6.07 41.58
C LYS A 27 -1.09 -5.53 40.18
N VAL A 28 -1.60 -6.27 39.18
CA VAL A 28 -1.58 -5.86 37.77
C VAL A 28 -2.96 -5.36 37.40
N MET A 29 -3.02 -4.15 36.84
CA MET A 29 -4.23 -3.43 36.52
C MET A 29 -4.16 -2.86 35.10
N ASP A 30 -5.32 -2.67 34.48
CA ASP A 30 -5.45 -1.85 33.28
C ASP A 30 -5.09 -0.38 33.59
N GLY A 31 -4.14 0.16 32.86
CA GLY A 31 -3.70 1.55 33.05
C GLY A 31 -4.74 2.60 32.64
N LYS A 32 -5.75 2.21 31.83
CA LYS A 32 -6.80 3.10 31.34
C LYS A 32 -8.06 3.04 32.20
N THR A 33 -8.55 1.82 32.48
CA THR A 33 -9.81 1.62 33.25
C THR A 33 -9.59 1.47 34.74
N GLY A 34 -8.39 1.09 35.18
CA GLY A 34 -8.08 0.78 36.57
C GLY A 34 -8.61 -0.59 37.01
N GLU A 35 -9.16 -1.40 36.14
CA GLU A 35 -9.64 -2.72 36.44
C GLU A 35 -8.47 -3.70 36.65
N ALA A 36 -8.71 -4.71 37.51
CA ALA A 36 -7.73 -5.77 37.73
C ALA A 36 -7.59 -6.66 36.50
N LEU A 37 -6.36 -7.12 36.20
CA LEU A 37 -6.06 -8.02 35.08
C LEU A 37 -5.78 -9.44 35.57
N PRO A 38 -6.80 -10.32 35.65
CA PRO A 38 -6.63 -11.71 36.07
C PRO A 38 -5.95 -12.52 34.95
N GLY A 39 -5.00 -13.37 35.31
CA GLY A 39 -4.30 -14.22 34.35
C GLY A 39 -3.10 -13.54 33.66
N ALA A 40 -2.67 -12.37 34.12
CA ALA A 40 -1.44 -11.75 33.63
C ALA A 40 -0.21 -12.56 34.06
N HIS A 41 0.73 -12.75 33.14
CA HIS A 41 1.98 -13.43 33.40
C HIS A 41 3.03 -12.45 33.90
N VAL A 42 3.67 -12.80 35.03
CA VAL A 42 4.78 -12.05 35.63
C VAL A 42 5.99 -12.96 35.64
N ILE A 43 6.97 -12.68 34.83
CA ILE A 43 8.19 -13.52 34.64
C ILE A 43 9.40 -12.73 35.14
N MET A 44 10.30 -13.41 35.87
CA MET A 44 11.57 -12.83 36.30
C MET A 44 12.70 -13.28 35.37
N GLU A 45 13.33 -12.33 34.70
CA GLU A 45 14.23 -12.57 33.57
C GLU A 45 15.49 -13.41 33.95
N ASN A 46 16.01 -13.30 35.18
CA ASN A 46 17.22 -13.99 35.62
C ASN A 46 16.98 -15.29 36.42
N ARG A 47 15.72 -15.69 36.56
CA ARG A 47 15.32 -16.95 37.21
C ARG A 47 14.07 -17.44 36.51
N LEU A 48 13.99 -18.74 36.28
CA LEU A 48 12.79 -19.42 35.74
C LEU A 48 11.63 -19.38 36.76
N ILE A 49 11.42 -18.23 37.39
CA ILE A 49 10.34 -17.99 38.36
C ILE A 49 9.26 -17.15 37.64
N SER A 50 8.07 -17.70 37.58
CA SER A 50 6.91 -16.99 37.05
C SER A 50 5.75 -17.04 38.03
N ALA A 51 4.88 -16.04 37.98
CA ALA A 51 3.63 -15.98 38.69
C ALA A 51 2.51 -15.60 37.68
N VAL A 52 1.29 -16.03 37.97
CA VAL A 52 0.09 -15.63 37.21
C VAL A 52 -0.83 -14.91 38.18
N THR A 53 -1.42 -13.80 37.75
CA THR A 53 -2.29 -13.00 38.60
C THR A 53 -3.61 -13.71 38.89
N SER A 54 -4.10 -13.55 40.13
CA SER A 54 -5.39 -14.06 40.61
C SER A 54 -6.58 -13.31 39.95
N GLN A 55 -7.81 -13.69 40.28
CA GLN A 55 -9.05 -12.99 39.83
C GLN A 55 -9.04 -11.50 40.20
N ASN A 56 -8.35 -11.11 41.27
CA ASN A 56 -8.21 -9.73 41.71
C ASN A 56 -6.99 -9.02 41.12
N GLY A 57 -6.28 -9.67 40.16
CA GLY A 57 -5.06 -9.15 39.54
C GLY A 57 -3.81 -9.24 40.42
N GLU A 58 -3.85 -9.99 41.54
CA GLU A 58 -2.76 -10.06 42.52
C GLU A 58 -1.79 -11.20 42.18
N PHE A 59 -0.47 -10.96 42.41
CA PHE A 59 0.56 -11.97 42.25
C PHE A 59 1.52 -11.95 43.44
N THR A 60 2.22 -13.06 43.64
CA THR A 60 3.27 -13.19 44.69
C THR A 60 4.44 -14.02 44.16
N ILE A 61 5.64 -13.47 44.26
CA ILE A 61 6.92 -14.16 44.00
C ILE A 61 7.68 -14.26 45.32
N LYS A 62 7.97 -15.47 45.78
CA LYS A 62 8.58 -15.77 47.07
C LYS A 62 10.04 -16.21 46.93
N GLN A 63 10.76 -16.32 48.05
CA GLN A 63 12.10 -16.88 48.15
C GLN A 63 13.16 -16.07 47.39
N LEU A 64 13.08 -14.75 47.45
CA LEU A 64 14.01 -13.84 46.81
C LEU A 64 15.11 -13.42 47.78
N ALA A 65 16.35 -13.41 47.33
CA ALA A 65 17.46 -12.77 48.03
C ALA A 65 17.41 -11.24 47.83
N LYS A 66 18.12 -10.50 48.68
CA LYS A 66 18.33 -9.07 48.45
C LYS A 66 18.99 -8.85 47.08
N GLY A 67 18.44 -7.96 46.26
CA GLY A 67 18.97 -7.71 44.90
C GLY A 67 18.04 -6.91 44.04
N THR A 68 18.47 -6.65 42.84
CA THR A 68 17.68 -5.99 41.80
C THR A 68 17.20 -7.01 40.78
N TYR A 69 15.93 -6.98 40.49
CA TYR A 69 15.26 -7.91 39.57
C TYR A 69 14.50 -7.13 38.48
N ILE A 70 14.44 -7.70 37.30
CA ILE A 70 13.58 -7.23 36.22
C ILE A 70 12.38 -8.19 36.12
N LEU A 71 11.21 -7.68 36.30
CA LEU A 71 9.94 -8.39 36.08
C LEU A 71 9.44 -8.03 34.70
N THR A 72 9.23 -9.01 33.85
CA THR A 72 8.53 -8.88 32.57
C THR A 72 7.06 -9.27 32.76
N ILE A 73 6.17 -8.31 32.60
CA ILE A 73 4.73 -8.49 32.79
C ILE A 73 4.05 -8.47 31.43
N SER A 74 3.32 -9.54 31.12
CA SER A 74 2.58 -9.67 29.86
C SER A 74 1.13 -10.10 30.13
N TYR A 75 0.21 -9.53 29.35
CA TYR A 75 -1.21 -9.92 29.34
C TYR A 75 -1.78 -9.74 27.93
N VAL A 76 -2.68 -10.64 27.52
CA VAL A 76 -3.29 -10.60 26.19
C VAL A 76 -4.07 -9.28 26.02
N GLY A 77 -3.74 -8.51 24.98
CA GLY A 77 -4.34 -7.19 24.73
C GLY A 77 -3.65 -6.02 25.45
N PHE A 78 -2.46 -6.23 26.02
CA PHE A 78 -1.67 -5.19 26.71
C PHE A 78 -0.22 -5.22 26.26
N GLU A 79 0.45 -4.05 26.31
CA GLU A 79 1.88 -3.92 26.06
C GLU A 79 2.65 -4.68 27.15
N THR A 80 3.66 -5.45 26.76
CA THR A 80 4.58 -6.08 27.69
C THR A 80 5.39 -4.99 28.38
N LEU A 81 5.46 -5.04 29.72
CA LEU A 81 6.18 -4.07 30.54
C LEU A 81 7.32 -4.74 31.30
N ASP A 82 8.52 -4.19 31.16
CA ASP A 82 9.67 -4.55 31.99
C ASP A 82 9.78 -3.57 33.15
N GLN A 83 9.58 -4.11 34.38
CA GLN A 83 9.63 -3.34 35.63
C GLN A 83 10.84 -3.73 36.45
N LYS A 84 11.75 -2.79 36.67
CA LYS A 84 12.88 -2.97 37.60
C LYS A 84 12.40 -2.83 39.04
N VAL A 85 12.68 -3.84 39.87
CA VAL A 85 12.33 -3.87 41.30
C VAL A 85 13.57 -4.14 42.13
N VAL A 86 13.83 -3.30 43.13
CA VAL A 86 14.91 -3.48 44.12
C VAL A 86 14.29 -4.11 45.36
N VAL A 87 14.78 -5.32 45.70
CA VAL A 87 14.30 -6.09 46.83
C VAL A 87 15.29 -5.93 47.98
N GLU A 88 14.96 -5.13 48.96
CA GLU A 88 15.69 -4.99 50.24
C GLU A 88 14.88 -5.51 51.44
N SER A 89 13.58 -5.62 51.27
CA SER A 89 12.58 -6.16 52.20
C SER A 89 11.39 -6.70 51.37
N ASN A 90 10.35 -7.22 52.02
CA ASN A 90 9.10 -7.56 51.34
C ASN A 90 8.54 -6.32 50.66
N SER A 91 8.31 -6.43 49.34
CA SER A 91 7.89 -5.30 48.50
C SER A 91 6.49 -5.53 47.97
N ASN A 92 5.66 -4.47 47.96
CA ASN A 92 4.34 -4.48 47.31
C ASN A 92 4.32 -3.42 46.20
N ILE A 93 3.97 -3.85 44.96
CA ILE A 93 4.04 -3.00 43.80
C ILE A 93 2.68 -3.03 43.04
N THR A 94 2.30 -1.90 42.49
CA THR A 94 1.15 -1.81 41.58
C THR A 94 1.66 -1.56 40.17
N ILE A 95 1.29 -2.47 39.27
CA ILE A 95 1.67 -2.43 37.87
C ILE A 95 0.46 -2.04 37.04
N ARG A 96 0.60 -1.02 36.20
CA ARG A 96 -0.44 -0.58 35.27
C ARG A 96 0.04 -0.88 33.86
N LEU A 97 -0.57 -1.89 33.23
CA LEU A 97 -0.30 -2.19 31.84
C LEU A 97 -1.08 -1.23 30.95
N LYS A 98 -0.45 -0.75 29.90
CA LYS A 98 -1.15 -0.03 28.84
C LYS A 98 -1.84 -1.05 27.95
N PRO A 99 -3.13 -0.85 27.61
CA PRO A 99 -3.75 -1.65 26.56
C PRO A 99 -2.84 -1.62 25.31
N SER A 100 -2.43 -2.77 24.83
CA SER A 100 -1.81 -2.81 23.51
C SER A 100 -2.95 -2.51 22.54
N VAL A 101 -2.74 -1.49 21.73
CA VAL A 101 -3.53 -1.37 20.51
C VAL A 101 -3.21 -2.65 19.74
N ASN A 102 -4.15 -3.55 19.65
CA ASN A 102 -4.01 -4.71 18.78
C ASN A 102 -3.86 -4.13 17.36
N LEU A 103 -2.64 -4.01 16.89
CA LEU A 103 -2.34 -3.86 15.47
C LEU A 103 -2.66 -5.21 14.82
N GLN A 104 -3.92 -5.66 14.96
CA GLN A 104 -4.40 -6.80 14.21
C GLN A 104 -4.14 -6.47 12.75
N ASP A 105 -3.53 -7.40 12.05
CA ASP A 105 -3.42 -7.31 10.60
C ASP A 105 -4.77 -6.87 10.07
N GLU A 106 -4.79 -5.77 9.33
CA GLU A 106 -6.03 -5.16 8.83
C GLU A 106 -6.92 -6.24 8.23
N VAL A 107 -7.94 -6.66 8.96
CA VAL A 107 -8.81 -7.81 8.61
C VAL A 107 -9.52 -7.58 7.28
N ILE A 108 -9.66 -6.32 6.88
CA ILE A 108 -10.26 -5.90 5.60
C ILE A 108 -9.56 -6.58 4.42
N ILE A 109 -8.26 -6.80 4.51
CA ILE A 109 -7.42 -7.30 3.43
C ILE A 109 -7.41 -8.83 3.38
N GLN A 110 -7.74 -9.50 4.48
CA GLN A 110 -7.64 -10.97 4.54
C GLN A 110 -8.61 -11.67 3.59
N GLY A 111 -9.78 -11.10 3.32
CA GLY A 111 -10.78 -11.69 2.43
C GLY A 111 -10.29 -11.87 0.98
N THR A 112 -9.43 -10.98 0.48
CA THR A 112 -8.90 -11.02 -0.89
C THR A 112 -7.48 -11.58 -0.98
N ARG A 113 -6.84 -11.87 0.15
CA ARG A 113 -5.47 -12.39 0.20
C ARG A 113 -5.44 -13.88 0.47
N ALA A 114 -4.54 -14.56 -0.22
CA ALA A 114 -4.28 -15.96 0.03
C ALA A 114 -3.46 -16.11 1.32
N GLY A 115 -3.94 -16.94 2.23
CA GLY A 115 -3.21 -17.36 3.42
C GLY A 115 -2.31 -18.58 3.13
N GLU A 116 -1.51 -18.99 4.11
CA GLU A 116 -0.56 -20.13 3.99
C GLU A 116 -1.22 -21.45 3.60
N ARG A 117 -2.50 -21.65 3.92
CA ARG A 117 -3.26 -22.86 3.62
C ARG A 117 -4.04 -22.80 2.32
N THR A 118 -3.97 -21.69 1.58
CA THR A 118 -4.71 -21.54 0.32
C THR A 118 -3.98 -22.32 -0.78
N PRO A 119 -4.62 -23.26 -1.47
CA PRO A 119 -3.98 -24.15 -2.45
C PRO A 119 -3.75 -23.43 -3.78
N MET A 120 -2.90 -22.41 -3.80
CA MET A 120 -2.56 -21.62 -4.98
C MET A 120 -1.12 -21.15 -4.94
N THR A 121 -0.61 -20.76 -6.10
CA THR A 121 0.73 -20.18 -6.20
C THR A 121 0.71 -18.72 -5.80
N VAL A 122 1.31 -18.41 -4.67
CA VAL A 122 1.35 -17.06 -4.06
C VAL A 122 2.80 -16.62 -3.90
N GLN A 123 3.04 -15.33 -4.10
CA GLN A 123 4.29 -14.66 -3.76
C GLN A 123 3.95 -13.38 -2.99
N ASN A 124 4.66 -13.16 -1.91
CA ASN A 124 4.61 -11.91 -1.16
C ASN A 124 5.93 -11.18 -1.36
N ILE A 125 5.86 -9.87 -1.63
CA ILE A 125 7.01 -8.97 -1.70
C ILE A 125 6.88 -8.02 -0.53
N THR A 126 7.87 -8.01 0.33
CA THR A 126 7.88 -7.27 1.59
C THR A 126 8.23 -5.80 1.38
N LYS A 127 7.92 -4.94 2.35
CA LYS A 127 8.31 -3.52 2.36
C LYS A 127 9.81 -3.31 2.13
N ALA A 128 10.65 -4.14 2.74
CA ALA A 128 12.10 -4.06 2.60
C ALA A 128 12.55 -4.34 1.15
N GLU A 129 11.97 -5.37 0.51
CA GLU A 129 12.23 -5.70 -0.90
C GLU A 129 11.72 -4.57 -1.81
N ILE A 130 10.49 -4.08 -1.60
CA ILE A 130 9.94 -2.95 -2.36
C ILE A 130 10.86 -1.74 -2.25
N LYS A 131 11.28 -1.36 -1.04
CA LYS A 131 12.15 -0.21 -0.78
C LYS A 131 13.50 -0.35 -1.48
N SER A 132 14.07 -1.55 -1.52
CA SER A 132 15.36 -1.81 -2.18
C SER A 132 15.31 -1.71 -3.70
N LEU A 133 14.15 -1.98 -4.31
CA LEU A 133 13.93 -1.99 -5.75
C LEU A 133 13.35 -0.67 -6.27
N ASN A 134 12.67 0.11 -5.43
CA ASN A 134 11.93 1.31 -5.85
C ASN A 134 12.84 2.51 -6.12
N MET A 135 13.38 2.55 -7.33
CA MET A 135 14.21 3.66 -7.83
C MET A 135 13.42 4.71 -8.62
N GLY A 136 12.07 4.56 -8.68
CA GLY A 136 11.16 5.45 -9.40
C GLY A 136 10.41 4.80 -10.55
N GLN A 137 10.68 3.51 -10.81
CA GLN A 137 9.90 2.73 -11.77
C GLN A 137 8.52 2.40 -11.20
N ASP A 138 7.60 2.12 -12.11
CA ASP A 138 6.24 1.71 -11.77
C ASP A 138 6.21 0.28 -11.19
N VAL A 139 5.11 -0.05 -10.51
CA VAL A 139 4.92 -1.35 -9.84
C VAL A 139 5.22 -2.57 -10.71
N PRO A 140 4.85 -2.63 -12.02
CA PRO A 140 5.24 -3.75 -12.88
C PRO A 140 6.74 -4.06 -12.85
N PHE A 141 7.58 -3.05 -12.84
CA PHE A 141 9.03 -3.22 -12.84
C PHE A 141 9.58 -3.66 -11.48
N LEU A 142 8.90 -3.34 -10.38
CA LEU A 142 9.27 -3.82 -9.04
C LEU A 142 9.00 -5.32 -8.85
N ILE A 143 8.04 -5.85 -9.62
CA ILE A 143 7.64 -7.26 -9.54
C ILE A 143 8.16 -8.11 -10.72
N ASN A 144 8.97 -7.55 -11.61
CA ASN A 144 9.42 -8.23 -12.84
C ASN A 144 10.31 -9.46 -12.60
N SER A 145 10.95 -9.55 -11.44
CA SER A 145 11.70 -10.74 -11.02
C SER A 145 10.78 -11.90 -10.59
N SER A 146 9.49 -11.67 -10.47
CA SER A 146 8.53 -12.72 -10.11
C SER A 146 8.34 -13.70 -11.25
N PRO A 147 8.26 -15.02 -10.99
CA PRO A 147 8.08 -16.01 -12.05
C PRO A 147 6.87 -15.73 -12.93
N SER A 148 7.04 -15.85 -14.24
CA SER A 148 6.01 -15.67 -15.28
C SER A 148 5.49 -14.22 -15.43
N VAL A 149 6.16 -13.23 -14.86
CA VAL A 149 5.89 -11.80 -15.09
C VAL A 149 6.76 -11.32 -16.25
N VAL A 150 6.14 -10.65 -17.21
CA VAL A 150 6.83 -9.96 -18.32
C VAL A 150 6.34 -8.52 -18.31
N THR A 151 7.26 -7.56 -18.36
CA THR A 151 6.94 -6.14 -18.28
C THR A 151 7.26 -5.43 -19.60
N THR A 152 6.52 -4.35 -19.87
CA THR A 152 6.75 -3.46 -21.01
C THR A 152 6.81 -2.01 -20.52
N SER A 153 7.53 -1.17 -21.26
CA SER A 153 7.59 0.28 -21.01
C SER A 153 7.63 1.01 -22.35
N ASP A 154 6.69 1.89 -22.59
CA ASP A 154 6.59 2.63 -23.85
C ASP A 154 7.74 3.62 -24.01
N ALA A 155 8.08 4.33 -22.92
CA ALA A 155 9.25 5.21 -22.88
C ALA A 155 10.59 4.48 -22.69
N GLY A 156 10.56 3.17 -22.38
CA GLY A 156 11.74 2.31 -22.24
C GLY A 156 12.52 2.44 -20.94
N THR A 157 12.06 3.20 -19.96
CA THR A 157 12.73 3.42 -18.66
C THR A 157 12.04 2.75 -17.48
N GLY A 158 10.85 2.19 -17.68
CA GLY A 158 10.00 1.70 -16.59
C GLY A 158 9.28 2.80 -15.82
N ILE A 159 9.31 4.04 -16.35
CA ILE A 159 8.63 5.24 -15.82
C ILE A 159 7.63 5.70 -16.88
N GLY A 160 6.42 6.05 -16.49
CA GLY A 160 5.35 6.47 -17.38
C GLY A 160 4.43 5.33 -17.77
N TYR A 161 4.13 5.17 -19.06
CA TYR A 161 3.28 4.07 -19.52
C TYR A 161 4.03 2.74 -19.45
N THR A 162 3.59 1.90 -18.52
CA THR A 162 4.13 0.57 -18.29
C THR A 162 3.03 -0.48 -18.25
N GLY A 163 3.35 -1.67 -18.73
CA GLY A 163 2.44 -2.80 -18.74
C GLY A 163 3.07 -4.06 -18.19
N MET A 164 2.24 -5.08 -17.95
CA MET A 164 2.70 -6.40 -17.56
C MET A 164 1.80 -7.49 -18.11
N ARG A 165 2.39 -8.68 -18.23
CA ARG A 165 1.70 -9.94 -18.47
C ARG A 165 2.10 -10.94 -17.40
N ILE A 166 1.16 -11.73 -16.92
CA ILE A 166 1.41 -12.80 -15.97
C ILE A 166 0.85 -14.09 -16.55
N ARG A 167 1.73 -15.09 -16.71
CA ARG A 167 1.38 -16.36 -17.39
C ARG A 167 0.78 -16.15 -18.80
N GLY A 168 1.24 -15.13 -19.52
CA GLY A 168 0.74 -14.76 -20.84
C GLY A 168 -0.59 -14.00 -20.86
N SER A 169 -1.24 -13.81 -19.71
CA SER A 169 -2.47 -13.00 -19.64
C SER A 169 -2.14 -11.50 -19.62
N ASP A 170 -2.86 -10.74 -20.41
CA ASP A 170 -2.74 -9.30 -20.53
C ASP A 170 -3.23 -8.57 -19.27
N MET A 171 -2.84 -7.30 -19.13
CA MET A 171 -3.14 -6.46 -17.96
C MET A 171 -4.65 -6.32 -17.68
N ASN A 172 -5.51 -6.37 -18.69
CA ASN A 172 -6.97 -6.32 -18.54
C ASN A 172 -7.60 -7.62 -17.98
N ARG A 173 -6.78 -8.65 -17.76
CA ARG A 173 -7.15 -9.93 -17.15
C ARG A 173 -6.42 -10.21 -15.86
N ILE A 174 -5.79 -9.18 -15.30
CA ILE A 174 -5.12 -9.20 -14.01
C ILE A 174 -5.90 -8.30 -13.06
N ASN A 175 -6.47 -8.88 -12.02
CA ASN A 175 -7.17 -8.12 -11.00
C ASN A 175 -6.17 -7.43 -10.07
N ILE A 176 -6.38 -6.15 -9.81
CA ILE A 176 -5.50 -5.36 -8.96
C ILE A 176 -6.35 -4.67 -7.90
N THR A 177 -5.93 -4.78 -6.64
CA THR A 177 -6.62 -4.12 -5.52
C THR A 177 -5.64 -3.36 -4.64
N ILE A 178 -6.11 -2.26 -4.07
CA ILE A 178 -5.44 -1.54 -2.98
C ILE A 178 -6.28 -1.73 -1.73
N ASN A 179 -5.73 -2.41 -0.71
CA ASN A 179 -6.44 -2.74 0.53
C ASN A 179 -7.80 -3.45 0.29
N GLY A 180 -7.90 -4.27 -0.76
CA GLY A 180 -9.14 -4.95 -1.14
C GLY A 180 -10.13 -4.11 -1.97
N VAL A 181 -9.85 -2.82 -2.20
CA VAL A 181 -10.63 -1.97 -3.11
C VAL A 181 -10.17 -2.20 -4.55
N PRO A 182 -11.08 -2.47 -5.51
CA PRO A 182 -10.74 -2.64 -6.92
C PRO A 182 -10.08 -1.40 -7.51
N LEU A 183 -9.03 -1.60 -8.30
CA LEU A 183 -8.30 -0.53 -8.97
C LEU A 183 -8.49 -0.55 -10.50
N ASN A 184 -8.81 -1.72 -11.06
CA ASN A 184 -9.00 -1.84 -12.50
C ASN A 184 -10.09 -0.89 -13.00
N GLU A 185 -9.77 -0.14 -14.03
CA GLU A 185 -10.69 0.76 -14.68
C GLU A 185 -11.84 -0.01 -15.35
N SER A 186 -13.05 0.52 -15.30
CA SER A 186 -14.25 -0.20 -15.74
C SER A 186 -14.39 -0.31 -17.26
N GLU A 187 -13.81 0.61 -18.04
CA GLU A 187 -13.91 0.61 -19.52
C GLU A 187 -12.89 -0.35 -20.14
N THR A 188 -11.63 -0.28 -19.71
CA THR A 188 -10.52 -1.06 -20.28
C THR A 188 -10.22 -2.34 -19.52
N HIS A 189 -10.71 -2.45 -18.29
CA HIS A 189 -10.38 -3.49 -17.31
C HIS A 189 -8.88 -3.55 -16.94
N ALA A 190 -8.12 -2.52 -17.28
CA ALA A 190 -6.69 -2.42 -16.99
C ALA A 190 -6.41 -1.49 -15.82
N VAL A 191 -5.16 -1.44 -15.38
CA VAL A 191 -4.62 -0.42 -14.48
C VAL A 191 -3.50 0.31 -15.21
N TYR A 192 -3.62 1.61 -15.30
CA TYR A 192 -2.60 2.50 -15.83
C TYR A 192 -1.70 2.95 -14.68
N TRP A 193 -0.51 2.35 -14.61
CA TRP A 193 0.40 2.57 -13.48
C TRP A 193 0.98 3.98 -13.43
N VAL A 194 0.98 4.65 -14.57
CA VAL A 194 1.38 6.06 -14.70
C VAL A 194 0.51 7.00 -13.85
N ASP A 195 -0.76 6.62 -13.59
CA ASP A 195 -1.69 7.34 -12.72
C ASP A 195 -1.38 7.18 -11.22
N LEU A 196 -0.45 6.28 -10.89
CA LEU A 196 -0.05 5.93 -9.51
C LEU A 196 1.46 6.17 -9.27
N PRO A 197 1.98 7.37 -9.57
CA PRO A 197 3.41 7.63 -9.46
C PRO A 197 3.92 7.39 -8.04
N ASP A 198 5.03 6.63 -7.95
CA ASP A 198 5.65 6.29 -6.66
C ASP A 198 4.71 5.69 -5.61
N PHE A 199 3.58 5.09 -6.04
CA PHE A 199 2.64 4.49 -5.09
C PHE A 199 3.30 3.41 -4.23
N ALA A 200 4.28 2.70 -4.79
CA ALA A 200 5.06 1.68 -4.09
C ALA A 200 5.76 2.19 -2.81
N SER A 201 6.08 3.48 -2.72
CA SER A 201 6.62 4.09 -1.50
C SER A 201 5.61 4.16 -0.34
N SER A 202 4.32 3.98 -0.63
CA SER A 202 3.24 3.90 0.37
C SER A 202 2.72 2.47 0.57
N VAL A 203 3.42 1.45 0.03
CA VAL A 203 3.03 0.04 0.09
C VAL A 203 3.89 -0.72 1.08
N ASP A 204 3.25 -1.47 1.97
CA ASP A 204 3.89 -2.35 2.95
C ASP A 204 4.16 -3.76 2.40
N ASN A 205 3.24 -4.24 1.56
CA ASN A 205 3.33 -5.58 0.98
C ASN A 205 2.59 -5.67 -0.35
N ILE A 206 3.18 -6.42 -1.29
CA ILE A 206 2.53 -6.80 -2.55
C ILE A 206 2.37 -8.30 -2.55
N GLN A 207 1.12 -8.78 -2.67
CA GLN A 207 0.86 -10.20 -2.86
C GLN A 207 0.43 -10.48 -4.30
N ILE A 208 1.13 -11.39 -4.96
CA ILE A 208 0.84 -11.84 -6.32
C ILE A 208 0.26 -13.26 -6.22
N GLN A 209 -0.99 -13.41 -6.61
CA GLN A 209 -1.69 -14.69 -6.74
C GLN A 209 -1.77 -15.03 -8.23
N ARG A 210 -1.16 -16.13 -8.66
CA ARG A 210 -1.07 -16.50 -10.07
C ARG A 210 -2.16 -17.50 -10.46
N GLY A 211 -3.04 -17.10 -11.35
CA GLY A 211 -4.25 -17.81 -11.78
C GLY A 211 -5.50 -17.11 -11.29
N VAL A 212 -6.66 -17.75 -11.41
CA VAL A 212 -7.99 -17.18 -11.05
C VAL A 212 -8.13 -16.79 -9.59
N GLY A 213 -7.30 -17.31 -8.71
CA GLY A 213 -7.35 -16.99 -7.29
C GLY A 213 -8.58 -17.53 -6.56
N THR A 214 -8.92 -16.90 -5.44
CA THR A 214 -10.15 -17.20 -4.68
C THR A 214 -11.35 -16.45 -5.26
N SER A 215 -12.56 -16.90 -4.99
CA SER A 215 -13.81 -16.24 -5.42
C SER A 215 -13.96 -14.80 -4.89
N THR A 216 -13.22 -14.46 -3.85
CA THR A 216 -13.18 -13.11 -3.26
C THR A 216 -12.44 -12.09 -4.11
N ASN A 217 -11.67 -12.53 -5.13
CA ASN A 217 -10.91 -11.64 -6.01
C ASN A 217 -11.75 -10.96 -7.10
N GLY A 218 -13.00 -11.38 -7.30
CA GLY A 218 -13.91 -10.78 -8.26
C GLY A 218 -13.72 -11.22 -9.71
N ALA A 219 -14.47 -10.62 -10.62
CA ALA A 219 -14.60 -11.05 -12.02
C ALA A 219 -13.35 -10.81 -12.87
N GLY A 220 -12.51 -9.83 -12.54
CA GLY A 220 -11.28 -9.52 -13.29
C GLY A 220 -10.12 -10.48 -13.05
N ALA A 221 -10.24 -11.39 -12.07
CA ALA A 221 -9.15 -12.30 -11.67
C ALA A 221 -9.09 -13.54 -12.58
N PHE A 222 -8.55 -13.39 -13.79
CA PHE A 222 -8.36 -14.51 -14.71
C PHE A 222 -6.90 -15.00 -14.75
N GLY A 223 -5.96 -14.13 -15.06
CA GLY A 223 -4.54 -14.47 -15.19
C GLY A 223 -3.81 -14.44 -13.85
N ALA A 224 -4.10 -13.44 -13.07
CA ALA A 224 -3.54 -13.22 -11.74
C ALA A 224 -4.36 -12.23 -10.92
N THR A 225 -4.06 -12.16 -9.63
CA THR A 225 -4.49 -11.05 -8.75
C THR A 225 -3.27 -10.46 -8.06
N ILE A 226 -3.18 -9.14 -8.04
CA ILE A 226 -2.17 -8.37 -7.31
C ILE A 226 -2.87 -7.56 -6.22
N ASN A 227 -2.53 -7.85 -4.98
CA ASN A 227 -3.07 -7.15 -3.82
C ASN A 227 -1.98 -6.25 -3.22
N LEU A 228 -2.15 -4.94 -3.33
CA LEU A 228 -1.30 -3.93 -2.73
C LEU A 228 -1.84 -3.60 -1.34
N GLN A 229 -1.01 -3.71 -0.33
CA GLN A 229 -1.33 -3.29 1.03
C GLN A 229 -0.58 -2.01 1.36
N THR A 230 -1.30 -0.95 1.73
CA THR A 230 -0.67 0.31 2.14
C THR A 230 0.04 0.16 3.48
N ASN A 231 0.89 1.15 3.81
CA ASN A 231 1.70 1.13 5.01
C ASN A 231 0.90 0.81 6.27
N LYS A 232 1.47 -0.09 7.08
CA LYS A 232 1.04 -0.31 8.46
C LYS A 232 1.53 0.83 9.35
N PRO A 233 0.84 1.12 10.46
CA PRO A 233 1.31 2.13 11.39
C PRO A 233 2.68 1.76 11.95
N SER A 234 3.56 2.76 12.01
CA SER A 234 4.79 2.68 12.78
C SER A 234 4.51 2.93 14.24
N THR A 235 5.25 2.29 15.14
CA THR A 235 5.20 2.60 16.58
C THR A 235 5.86 3.94 16.90
N GLU A 236 6.85 4.35 16.09
CA GLU A 236 7.63 5.57 16.27
C GLU A 236 7.32 6.59 15.17
N ALA A 237 7.41 7.88 15.51
CA ALA A 237 7.35 8.96 14.55
C ALA A 237 8.56 8.91 13.62
N TYR A 238 8.38 9.23 12.36
CA TYR A 238 9.43 9.26 11.36
C TYR A 238 9.28 10.40 10.37
N ALA A 239 10.39 10.81 9.79
CA ALA A 239 10.43 11.65 8.60
C ALA A 239 11.55 11.14 7.69
N GLU A 240 11.28 11.02 6.41
CA GLU A 240 12.20 10.45 5.42
C GLU A 240 12.24 11.30 4.16
N LEU A 241 13.44 11.60 3.67
CA LEU A 241 13.69 12.26 2.40
C LEU A 241 14.47 11.32 1.51
N GLY A 242 14.02 11.12 0.29
CA GLY A 242 14.65 10.26 -0.69
C GLY A 242 14.94 11.01 -1.99
N GLN A 243 16.12 10.75 -2.57
CA GLN A 243 16.50 11.22 -3.89
C GLN A 243 17.11 10.07 -4.68
N THR A 244 16.66 9.93 -5.92
CA THR A 244 17.21 8.94 -6.85
C THR A 244 17.54 9.62 -8.18
N PHE A 245 18.65 9.22 -8.78
CA PHE A 245 19.09 9.67 -10.09
C PHE A 245 19.39 8.45 -10.97
N GLY A 246 19.00 8.52 -12.22
CA GLY A 246 19.16 7.43 -13.17
C GLY A 246 19.48 7.90 -14.58
N SER A 247 19.62 6.95 -15.49
CA SER A 247 19.82 7.20 -16.93
C SER A 247 18.65 8.01 -17.50
N PHE A 248 18.89 8.67 -18.63
CA PHE A 248 17.88 9.49 -19.32
C PHE A 248 17.30 10.61 -18.44
N ASN A 249 18.19 11.24 -17.66
CA ASN A 249 17.85 12.33 -16.73
C ASN A 249 16.72 11.96 -15.77
N SER A 250 16.56 10.65 -15.48
CA SER A 250 15.53 10.17 -14.55
C SER A 250 15.86 10.64 -13.14
N ARG A 251 14.88 11.22 -12.46
CA ARG A 251 14.99 11.72 -11.09
C ARG A 251 13.74 11.41 -10.32
N LYS A 252 13.91 10.97 -9.08
CA LYS A 252 12.82 10.81 -8.11
C LYS A 252 13.16 11.59 -6.86
N SER A 253 12.23 12.40 -6.39
CA SER A 253 12.28 13.11 -5.11
C SER A 253 11.07 12.69 -4.30
N THR A 254 11.29 12.20 -3.07
CA THR A 254 10.21 11.75 -2.18
C THR A 254 10.44 12.32 -0.79
N ALA A 255 9.37 12.82 -0.19
CA ALA A 255 9.32 13.20 1.22
C ALA A 255 8.15 12.47 1.89
N SER A 256 8.39 11.85 3.04
CA SER A 256 7.34 11.20 3.82
C SER A 256 7.54 11.44 5.31
N ALA A 257 6.45 11.47 6.05
CA ALA A 257 6.45 11.60 7.50
C ALA A 257 5.25 10.87 8.11
N GLY A 258 5.42 10.37 9.32
CA GLY A 258 4.35 9.74 10.09
C GLY A 258 4.49 10.05 11.58
N THR A 259 3.36 10.13 12.26
CA THR A 259 3.30 10.49 13.69
C THR A 259 3.79 9.40 14.61
N GLY A 260 3.94 8.16 14.11
CA GLY A 260 3.93 7.01 14.99
C GLY A 260 2.56 6.80 15.63
N LEU A 261 2.41 5.74 16.40
CA LEU A 261 1.17 5.47 17.11
C LEU A 261 1.05 6.43 18.31
N ILE A 262 0.06 7.33 18.27
CA ILE A 262 -0.22 8.27 19.33
C ILE A 262 -1.05 7.58 20.43
N ASN A 263 -0.90 8.03 21.68
CA ASN A 263 -1.44 7.43 22.92
C ASN A 263 -2.93 7.05 22.94
N ASN A 264 -3.72 7.49 21.98
CA ASN A 264 -5.14 7.17 21.87
C ASN A 264 -5.47 6.25 20.68
N GLY A 265 -4.47 5.58 20.10
CA GLY A 265 -4.68 4.68 18.96
C GLY A 265 -4.72 5.38 17.60
N TRP A 266 -4.39 6.66 17.51
CA TRP A 266 -4.32 7.39 16.26
C TRP A 266 -2.95 7.25 15.58
N TYR A 267 -2.97 7.12 14.28
CA TYR A 267 -1.80 7.15 13.42
C TYR A 267 -2.12 7.97 12.17
N VAL A 268 -1.19 8.85 11.79
CA VAL A 268 -1.29 9.67 10.58
C VAL A 268 0.03 9.58 9.83
N ASP A 269 -0.01 9.39 8.53
CA ASP A 269 1.15 9.49 7.66
C ASP A 269 0.84 10.21 6.36
N ALA A 270 1.88 10.79 5.76
CA ALA A 270 1.79 11.48 4.49
C ALA A 270 3.06 11.29 3.67
N ARG A 271 2.92 11.35 2.33
CA ARG A 271 4.02 11.32 1.37
C ARG A 271 3.72 12.25 0.21
N ALA A 272 4.75 12.92 -0.29
CA ALA A 272 4.75 13.63 -1.56
C ALA A 272 5.92 13.16 -2.40
N SER A 273 5.71 12.98 -3.70
CA SER A 273 6.75 12.53 -4.63
C SER A 273 6.66 13.23 -5.96
N LYS A 274 7.83 13.42 -6.56
CA LYS A 274 7.99 13.90 -7.94
C LYS A 274 8.95 13.00 -8.68
N ILE A 275 8.56 12.54 -9.88
CA ILE A 275 9.40 11.76 -10.78
C ILE A 275 9.47 12.47 -12.13
N THR A 276 10.65 12.56 -12.70
CA THR A 276 10.87 13.07 -14.05
C THR A 276 11.81 12.14 -14.80
N SER A 277 11.62 12.01 -16.11
CA SER A 277 12.50 11.26 -17.01
C SER A 277 12.39 11.81 -18.43
N ASP A 278 13.49 11.79 -19.19
CA ASP A 278 13.45 12.12 -20.63
C ASP A 278 13.03 10.92 -21.48
N GLY A 279 13.01 9.70 -20.89
CA GLY A 279 12.75 8.46 -21.60
C GLY A 279 13.94 7.96 -22.41
N TYR A 280 13.99 6.64 -22.68
CA TYR A 280 14.93 6.05 -23.64
C TYR A 280 14.50 6.36 -25.08
N VAL A 281 13.21 6.26 -25.35
CA VAL A 281 12.61 6.54 -26.65
C VAL A 281 12.61 8.06 -26.86
N ASP A 282 12.84 8.50 -28.08
CA ASP A 282 12.87 9.93 -28.42
C ASP A 282 11.55 10.62 -28.03
N ARG A 283 11.66 11.76 -27.34
CA ARG A 283 10.53 12.50 -26.78
C ARG A 283 9.69 11.74 -25.71
N GLY A 284 10.09 10.55 -25.28
CA GLY A 284 9.37 9.75 -24.29
C GLY A 284 9.44 10.30 -22.85
N SER A 285 9.27 11.62 -22.70
CA SER A 285 9.41 12.29 -21.42
C SER A 285 8.23 12.02 -20.48
N ALA A 286 8.51 11.99 -19.19
CA ALA A 286 7.52 11.87 -18.12
C ALA A 286 7.78 12.92 -17.03
N ASN A 287 6.71 13.55 -16.54
CA ASN A 287 6.69 14.44 -15.39
C ASN A 287 5.50 14.06 -14.51
N LEU A 288 5.79 13.36 -13.42
CA LEU A 288 4.81 12.68 -12.59
C LEU A 288 4.86 13.25 -11.17
N ASN A 289 3.70 13.53 -10.59
CA ASN A 289 3.58 14.02 -9.23
C ASN A 289 2.58 13.16 -8.47
N SER A 290 2.82 12.93 -7.18
CA SER A 290 1.86 12.24 -6.33
C SER A 290 1.90 12.74 -4.89
N ILE A 291 0.73 12.67 -4.25
CA ILE A 291 0.55 12.90 -2.82
C ILE A 291 -0.23 11.71 -2.27
N TYR A 292 0.13 11.27 -1.09
CA TYR A 292 -0.55 10.24 -0.32
C TYR A 292 -0.72 10.72 1.11
N GLY A 293 -1.85 10.46 1.72
CA GLY A 293 -2.09 10.66 3.13
C GLY A 293 -3.00 9.58 3.69
N SER A 294 -2.73 9.16 4.92
CA SER A 294 -3.63 8.29 5.66
C SER A 294 -3.80 8.74 7.10
N ALA A 295 -4.99 8.49 7.64
CA ALA A 295 -5.31 8.65 9.05
C ALA A 295 -6.03 7.40 9.54
N SER A 296 -5.57 6.81 10.62
CA SER A 296 -6.13 5.58 11.17
C SER A 296 -6.37 5.70 12.66
N TYR A 297 -7.44 5.08 13.13
CA TYR A 297 -7.75 4.92 14.55
C TYR A 297 -7.87 3.44 14.89
N TYR A 298 -7.05 2.98 15.81
CA TYR A 298 -7.02 1.62 16.32
C TYR A 298 -7.63 1.57 17.72
N GLY A 299 -8.89 1.21 17.79
CA GLY A 299 -9.61 0.95 19.04
C GLY A 299 -9.44 -0.48 19.51
N VAL A 300 -10.11 -0.85 20.61
CA VAL A 300 -10.08 -2.22 21.15
C VAL A 300 -10.82 -3.22 20.25
N LYS A 301 -11.90 -2.76 19.62
CA LYS A 301 -12.75 -3.57 18.73
C LYS A 301 -12.98 -2.93 17.37
N ASP A 302 -12.56 -1.70 17.21
CA ASP A 302 -12.86 -0.89 16.05
C ASP A 302 -11.56 -0.43 15.40
N LEU A 303 -11.48 -0.59 14.08
CA LEU A 303 -10.48 0.02 13.24
C LEU A 303 -11.19 0.97 12.29
N PHE A 304 -10.77 2.21 12.27
CA PHE A 304 -11.15 3.17 11.25
C PHE A 304 -9.91 3.64 10.50
N LYS A 305 -9.94 3.65 9.17
CA LYS A 305 -8.84 4.15 8.35
C LYS A 305 -9.38 4.94 7.18
N PHE A 306 -8.83 6.13 6.97
CA PHE A 306 -9.06 6.96 5.80
C PHE A 306 -7.77 7.09 5.02
N ILE A 307 -7.84 6.94 3.71
CA ILE A 307 -6.73 7.10 2.78
C ILE A 307 -7.17 8.04 1.67
N ALA A 308 -6.32 9.02 1.36
CA ALA A 308 -6.45 9.84 0.17
C ALA A 308 -5.11 9.84 -0.57
N PHE A 309 -5.15 9.64 -1.89
CA PHE A 309 -3.96 9.75 -2.72
C PHE A 309 -4.32 10.26 -4.11
N THR A 310 -3.35 10.94 -4.72
CA THR A 310 -3.47 11.51 -6.07
C THR A 310 -2.25 11.17 -6.88
N GLY A 311 -2.45 10.91 -8.16
CA GLY A 311 -1.42 10.88 -9.19
C GLY A 311 -1.76 11.88 -10.29
N HIS A 312 -0.77 12.63 -10.75
CA HIS A 312 -0.87 13.52 -11.90
C HIS A 312 0.30 13.27 -12.82
N GLU A 313 -0.01 12.93 -14.04
CA GLU A 313 0.94 12.71 -15.10
C GLU A 313 0.90 13.79 -16.18
N ILE A 314 2.06 14.10 -16.75
CA ILE A 314 2.23 14.70 -18.05
C ILE A 314 3.31 13.89 -18.75
N THR A 315 2.91 13.08 -19.72
CA THR A 315 3.82 12.22 -20.47
C THR A 315 3.72 12.53 -21.95
N TYR A 316 4.85 12.58 -22.64
CA TYR A 316 4.83 12.59 -24.10
C TYR A 316 4.48 11.19 -24.59
N GLN A 317 3.58 11.10 -25.55
CA GLN A 317 3.08 9.82 -26.04
C GLN A 317 4.18 9.01 -26.76
N ALA A 318 4.26 7.72 -26.45
CA ALA A 318 5.16 6.78 -27.09
C ALA A 318 4.46 5.44 -27.37
N TRP A 319 3.13 5.49 -27.56
CA TRP A 319 2.24 4.33 -27.55
C TRP A 319 2.32 3.44 -28.78
N ASN A 320 2.84 3.96 -29.91
CA ASN A 320 2.93 3.21 -31.17
C ASN A 320 4.01 2.11 -31.15
N GLY A 321 4.89 2.14 -30.14
CA GLY A 321 6.08 1.27 -30.14
C GLY A 321 7.07 1.65 -31.25
N ILE A 322 8.03 0.77 -31.48
CA ILE A 322 9.08 0.96 -32.50
C ILE A 322 8.83 0.00 -33.65
N PRO A 323 8.71 0.49 -34.91
CA PRO A 323 8.59 -0.38 -36.08
C PRO A 323 9.76 -1.36 -36.19
N PHE A 324 9.49 -2.59 -36.61
CA PHE A 324 10.49 -3.65 -36.67
C PHE A 324 11.75 -3.26 -37.47
N ASP A 325 11.58 -2.58 -38.59
CA ASP A 325 12.68 -2.12 -39.43
C ASP A 325 13.55 -1.07 -38.74
N SER A 326 12.95 -0.23 -37.89
CA SER A 326 13.65 0.79 -37.11
C SER A 326 14.49 0.18 -35.97
N LEU A 327 14.21 -1.04 -35.52
CA LEU A 327 14.98 -1.67 -34.46
C LEU A 327 16.47 -1.86 -34.79
N LYS A 328 16.82 -1.94 -36.08
CA LYS A 328 18.20 -2.08 -36.54
C LYS A 328 18.92 -0.75 -36.71
N THR A 329 18.20 0.32 -37.04
CA THR A 329 18.75 1.61 -37.44
C THR A 329 18.54 2.71 -36.39
N ASN A 330 17.38 2.75 -35.75
CA ASN A 330 17.05 3.72 -34.73
C ASN A 330 16.13 3.11 -33.64
N ARG A 331 16.70 2.53 -32.61
CA ARG A 331 15.96 1.92 -31.48
C ARG A 331 15.24 2.94 -30.60
N ARG A 332 15.48 4.22 -30.81
CA ARG A 332 14.84 5.29 -30.03
C ARG A 332 13.71 5.97 -30.79
N TYR A 333 13.44 5.53 -32.02
CA TYR A 333 12.43 6.16 -32.84
C TYR A 333 11.04 6.14 -32.18
N ASN A 334 10.39 7.29 -32.23
CA ASN A 334 9.01 7.47 -31.79
C ASN A 334 8.25 8.22 -32.88
N SER A 335 7.23 7.60 -33.42
CA SER A 335 6.39 8.19 -34.49
C SER A 335 5.29 9.12 -33.95
N MET A 336 5.07 9.17 -32.63
CA MET A 336 4.03 10.05 -32.08
C MET A 336 4.39 11.52 -32.32
N GLY A 337 3.38 12.29 -32.69
CA GLY A 337 3.53 13.70 -33.01
C GLY A 337 4.24 13.99 -34.34
N GLU A 338 4.61 12.98 -35.14
CA GLU A 338 5.26 13.16 -36.44
C GLU A 338 4.28 13.78 -37.44
N TYR A 339 4.78 14.79 -38.19
CA TYR A 339 4.05 15.41 -39.30
C TYR A 339 5.03 15.93 -40.35
N THR A 340 4.52 16.19 -41.54
CA THR A 340 5.29 16.72 -42.66
C THR A 340 4.99 18.20 -42.85
N ASP A 341 6.02 19.07 -42.77
CA ASP A 341 5.85 20.50 -42.99
C ASP A 341 5.63 20.83 -44.47
N ALA A 342 5.28 22.07 -44.79
CA ALA A 342 5.01 22.54 -46.14
C ALA A 342 6.21 22.38 -47.13
N ASN A 343 7.43 22.12 -46.62
CA ASN A 343 8.62 21.87 -47.40
C ASN A 343 8.92 20.37 -47.57
N GLY A 344 8.02 19.50 -47.14
CA GLY A 344 8.22 18.04 -47.17
C GLY A 344 9.17 17.51 -46.10
N LYS A 345 9.51 18.31 -45.06
CA LYS A 345 10.39 17.90 -43.98
C LYS A 345 9.61 17.35 -42.80
N ILE A 346 10.08 16.22 -42.28
CA ILE A 346 9.53 15.60 -41.07
C ILE A 346 9.78 16.51 -39.85
N LYS A 347 8.76 16.78 -39.10
CA LYS A 347 8.69 17.52 -37.84
C LYS A 347 7.93 16.74 -36.80
N TYR A 348 8.01 17.18 -35.57
CA TYR A 348 7.30 16.56 -34.45
C TYR A 348 6.55 17.64 -33.66
N TYR A 349 5.31 17.35 -33.35
CA TYR A 349 4.50 18.22 -32.50
C TYR A 349 5.00 18.12 -31.05
N ASN A 350 5.33 19.26 -30.44
CA ASN A 350 5.98 19.27 -29.13
C ASN A 350 5.05 18.92 -27.99
N ASN A 351 3.74 19.07 -28.16
CA ASN A 351 2.74 18.85 -27.12
C ASN A 351 1.84 17.62 -27.42
N GLU A 352 2.40 16.59 -28.03
CA GLU A 352 1.75 15.28 -28.18
C GLU A 352 1.80 14.56 -26.84
N VAL A 353 0.97 15.03 -25.89
CA VAL A 353 1.06 14.59 -24.48
C VAL A 353 -0.23 13.92 -24.03
N ASP A 354 -0.09 13.08 -23.01
CA ASP A 354 -1.14 12.74 -22.07
C ASP A 354 -0.96 13.57 -20.81
N ASN A 355 -2.03 14.16 -20.34
CA ASN A 355 -2.10 14.98 -19.13
C ASN A 355 -3.33 14.56 -18.35
N TYR A 356 -3.14 13.68 -17.39
CA TYR A 356 -4.21 13.06 -16.65
C TYR A 356 -3.94 13.04 -15.16
N ARG A 357 -5.00 13.15 -14.38
CA ARG A 357 -4.96 13.11 -12.92
C ARG A 357 -6.00 12.15 -12.40
N GLN A 358 -5.61 11.31 -11.43
CA GLN A 358 -6.53 10.50 -10.63
C GLN A 358 -6.43 10.86 -9.14
N ASP A 359 -7.59 11.07 -8.52
CA ASP A 359 -7.74 11.28 -7.09
C ASP A 359 -8.53 10.12 -6.50
N HIS A 360 -7.98 9.49 -5.45
CA HIS A 360 -8.58 8.34 -4.79
C HIS A 360 -8.85 8.65 -3.33
N PHE A 361 -10.04 8.28 -2.87
CA PHE A 361 -10.48 8.38 -1.48
C PHE A 361 -11.01 7.03 -1.04
N GLN A 362 -10.50 6.50 0.06
CA GLN A 362 -10.91 5.20 0.61
C GLN A 362 -11.14 5.33 2.11
N THR A 363 -12.28 4.84 2.59
CA THR A 363 -12.62 4.80 4.00
C THR A 363 -12.90 3.38 4.42
N PHE A 364 -12.17 2.90 5.39
CA PHE A 364 -12.28 1.54 5.91
C PHE A 364 -12.80 1.57 7.33
N TYR A 365 -13.70 0.65 7.64
CA TYR A 365 -14.16 0.38 8.99
C TYR A 365 -14.19 -1.11 9.24
N SER A 366 -13.58 -1.54 10.34
CA SER A 366 -13.62 -2.91 10.82
C SER A 366 -14.12 -2.94 12.25
N HIS A 367 -15.03 -3.89 12.56
CA HIS A 367 -15.60 -4.09 13.90
C HIS A 367 -15.50 -5.54 14.34
N GLU A 368 -14.88 -5.80 15.47
CA GLU A 368 -14.84 -7.11 16.12
C GLU A 368 -16.01 -7.26 17.09
N PHE A 369 -17.11 -7.92 16.67
CA PHE A 369 -18.20 -8.27 17.56
C PHE A 369 -17.72 -9.17 18.70
N ASN A 370 -16.88 -10.13 18.36
CA ASN A 370 -16.19 -11.02 19.28
C ASN A 370 -15.00 -11.68 18.55
N LYS A 371 -14.14 -12.42 19.28
CA LYS A 371 -12.94 -13.10 18.73
C LYS A 371 -13.16 -14.02 17.52
N LYS A 372 -14.43 -14.32 17.19
CA LYS A 372 -14.80 -15.21 16.08
C LYS A 372 -15.46 -14.48 14.92
N LEU A 373 -16.04 -13.30 15.15
CA LEU A 373 -16.88 -12.61 14.18
C LEU A 373 -16.41 -11.17 14.00
N VAL A 374 -16.01 -10.83 12.77
CA VAL A 374 -15.50 -9.52 12.37
C VAL A 374 -16.26 -9.03 11.13
N LEU A 375 -16.73 -7.81 11.18
CA LEU A 375 -17.28 -7.07 10.03
C LEU A 375 -16.19 -6.16 9.46
N ASN A 376 -16.04 -6.14 8.13
CA ASN A 376 -15.19 -5.21 7.42
C ASN A 376 -15.98 -4.52 6.32
N THR A 377 -15.77 -3.23 6.17
CA THR A 377 -16.38 -2.42 5.12
C THR A 377 -15.36 -1.44 4.55
N ALA A 378 -15.44 -1.17 3.26
CA ALA A 378 -14.66 -0.15 2.58
C ALA A 378 -15.55 0.63 1.62
N LEU A 379 -15.62 1.94 1.80
CA LEU A 379 -16.19 2.88 0.83
C LEU A 379 -15.06 3.48 0.02
N PHE A 380 -15.26 3.64 -1.27
CA PHE A 380 -14.25 4.23 -2.14
C PHE A 380 -14.87 5.17 -3.18
N TYR A 381 -14.08 6.16 -3.56
CA TYR A 381 -14.37 7.08 -4.66
C TYR A 381 -13.07 7.42 -5.38
N THR A 382 -13.09 7.29 -6.69
CA THR A 382 -12.00 7.68 -7.59
C THR A 382 -12.51 8.68 -8.60
N LYS A 383 -11.85 9.83 -8.73
CA LYS A 383 -12.07 10.84 -9.75
C LYS A 383 -10.90 10.82 -10.73
N GLY A 384 -11.18 10.59 -12.00
CA GLY A 384 -10.22 10.74 -13.07
C GLY A 384 -10.59 11.93 -13.96
N PHE A 385 -9.64 12.78 -14.29
CA PHE A 385 -9.82 13.89 -15.21
C PHE A 385 -8.54 14.23 -15.95
N GLY A 386 -8.65 14.35 -17.26
CA GLY A 386 -7.53 14.75 -18.11
C GLY A 386 -7.81 14.61 -19.58
N TYR A 387 -6.77 14.73 -20.36
CA TYR A 387 -6.84 14.63 -21.82
C TYR A 387 -5.52 14.14 -22.39
N TYR A 388 -5.61 13.52 -23.56
CA TYR A 388 -4.47 13.42 -24.43
C TYR A 388 -4.63 14.33 -25.64
N GLU A 389 -3.51 14.99 -26.03
CA GLU A 389 -3.47 15.99 -27.10
C GLU A 389 -2.71 15.41 -28.29
N GLU A 390 -3.27 15.59 -29.46
CA GLU A 390 -2.72 15.05 -30.71
C GLU A 390 -2.73 16.10 -31.83
N TYR A 391 -1.64 16.19 -32.58
CA TYR A 391 -1.63 16.86 -33.89
C TYR A 391 -2.05 15.85 -34.96
N LYS A 392 -3.01 16.23 -35.80
CA LYS A 392 -3.55 15.38 -36.86
C LYS A 392 -3.49 16.08 -38.21
N GLU A 393 -2.79 15.44 -39.16
CA GLU A 393 -2.73 15.94 -40.54
C GLU A 393 -3.96 15.50 -41.34
N ASN A 394 -4.38 16.37 -42.26
CA ASN A 394 -5.32 16.08 -43.32
C ASN A 394 -6.62 15.41 -42.83
N GLN A 395 -7.19 15.93 -41.74
CA GLN A 395 -8.44 15.40 -41.19
C GLN A 395 -9.65 15.90 -41.98
N SER A 396 -10.46 14.99 -42.49
CA SER A 396 -11.71 15.34 -43.18
C SER A 396 -12.67 16.03 -42.22
N PHE A 397 -13.25 17.15 -42.64
CA PHE A 397 -14.30 17.88 -41.91
C PHE A 397 -15.52 16.98 -41.58
N ASN A 398 -15.85 16.08 -42.46
CA ASN A 398 -16.95 15.15 -42.26
C ASN A 398 -16.79 14.24 -41.04
N ASN A 399 -15.53 13.87 -40.69
CA ASN A 399 -15.26 13.09 -39.48
C ASN A 399 -15.57 13.82 -38.17
N TYR A 400 -15.73 15.13 -38.23
CA TYR A 400 -16.04 16.02 -37.11
C TYR A 400 -17.43 16.63 -37.23
N GLY A 401 -18.26 16.18 -38.18
CA GLY A 401 -19.60 16.72 -38.43
C GLY A 401 -19.59 18.15 -38.97
N LEU A 402 -18.49 18.58 -39.61
CA LEU A 402 -18.34 19.91 -40.20
C LEU A 402 -18.53 19.85 -41.72
N ASN A 403 -19.02 20.96 -42.29
CA ASN A 403 -19.15 21.10 -43.72
C ASN A 403 -17.83 21.52 -44.38
N ASP A 404 -17.66 21.17 -45.64
CA ASP A 404 -16.56 21.67 -46.45
C ASP A 404 -16.57 23.20 -46.54
N ILE A 405 -15.43 23.81 -46.61
CA ILE A 405 -15.29 25.26 -46.80
C ILE A 405 -15.20 25.56 -48.28
N ILE A 406 -16.17 26.31 -48.78
CA ILE A 406 -16.25 26.71 -50.17
C ILE A 406 -15.77 28.15 -50.32
N LEU A 407 -14.70 28.34 -51.06
CA LEU A 407 -14.08 29.64 -51.31
C LEU A 407 -14.28 30.05 -52.77
N ASN A 408 -14.04 31.32 -53.04
CA ASN A 408 -13.98 31.92 -54.39
C ASN A 408 -15.23 31.61 -55.25
N GLY A 409 -16.41 31.73 -54.67
CA GLY A 409 -17.69 31.50 -55.39
C GLY A 409 -17.90 30.07 -55.87
N GLY A 410 -17.33 29.08 -55.16
CA GLY A 410 -17.52 27.65 -55.47
C GLY A 410 -16.37 27.00 -56.25
N THR A 411 -15.30 27.76 -56.56
CA THR A 411 -14.19 27.22 -57.35
C THR A 411 -13.15 26.46 -56.51
N THR A 412 -13.11 26.68 -55.19
CA THR A 412 -12.21 26.00 -54.26
C THR A 412 -12.98 25.34 -53.15
N ASN A 413 -12.90 24.03 -53.06
CA ASN A 413 -13.48 23.25 -51.96
C ASN A 413 -12.36 22.71 -51.04
N ILE A 414 -12.38 23.10 -49.77
CA ILE A 414 -11.49 22.59 -48.75
C ILE A 414 -12.29 21.59 -47.91
N SER A 415 -11.99 20.31 -48.05
CA SER A 415 -12.71 19.20 -47.39
C SER A 415 -11.93 18.60 -46.20
N SER A 416 -10.70 19.08 -45.96
CA SER A 416 -9.86 18.58 -44.86
C SER A 416 -8.96 19.69 -44.29
N THR A 417 -8.48 19.49 -43.08
CA THR A 417 -7.63 20.43 -42.37
C THR A 417 -6.60 19.70 -41.50
N ASN A 418 -5.48 20.34 -41.25
CA ASN A 418 -4.63 19.95 -40.12
C ASN A 418 -5.24 20.55 -38.86
N LEU A 419 -5.25 19.77 -37.78
CA LEU A 419 -5.83 20.23 -36.53
C LEU A 419 -5.07 19.67 -35.31
N ILE A 420 -5.28 20.34 -34.18
CA ILE A 420 -4.88 19.86 -32.86
C ILE A 420 -6.17 19.58 -32.09
N ARG A 421 -6.26 18.36 -31.55
CA ARG A 421 -7.42 17.95 -30.75
C ARG A 421 -6.98 17.46 -29.39
N ARG A 422 -7.87 17.63 -28.43
CA ARG A 422 -7.82 16.96 -27.14
C ARG A 422 -8.96 15.97 -27.03
N LYS A 423 -8.67 14.78 -26.51
CA LYS A 423 -9.68 13.82 -26.12
C LYS A 423 -9.66 13.71 -24.59
N TYR A 424 -10.75 14.14 -24.00
CA TYR A 424 -10.94 14.22 -22.56
C TYR A 424 -11.51 12.94 -22.02
N LEU A 425 -11.01 12.57 -20.86
CA LEU A 425 -11.53 11.54 -19.96
C LEU A 425 -11.97 12.24 -18.68
N ASP A 426 -13.23 12.06 -18.29
CA ASP A 426 -13.81 12.63 -17.07
C ASP A 426 -14.63 11.54 -16.39
N ASN A 427 -14.01 10.88 -15.41
CA ASN A 427 -14.46 9.60 -14.87
C ASN A 427 -14.74 9.70 -13.38
N ASP A 428 -15.86 9.12 -12.94
CA ASP A 428 -16.20 8.89 -11.55
C ASP A 428 -16.38 7.38 -11.31
N PHE A 429 -15.69 6.82 -10.35
CA PHE A 429 -15.82 5.43 -9.95
C PHE A 429 -15.95 5.33 -8.43
N TYR A 430 -17.04 4.78 -7.93
CA TYR A 430 -17.31 4.68 -6.51
C TYR A 430 -18.04 3.40 -6.13
N GLY A 431 -17.92 3.04 -4.87
CA GLY A 431 -18.58 1.82 -4.41
C GLY A 431 -18.33 1.48 -2.96
N LEU A 432 -18.85 0.30 -2.62
CA LEU A 432 -18.75 -0.32 -1.31
C LEU A 432 -18.24 -1.75 -1.48
N VAL A 433 -17.27 -2.13 -0.65
CA VAL A 433 -16.86 -3.53 -0.44
C VAL A 433 -17.16 -3.89 1.02
N TYR A 434 -17.69 -5.08 1.27
CA TYR A 434 -17.95 -5.54 2.62
C TYR A 434 -17.66 -7.03 2.79
N SER A 435 -17.29 -7.43 3.99
CA SER A 435 -17.16 -8.83 4.37
C SER A 435 -17.47 -9.05 5.84
N LEU A 436 -18.11 -10.17 6.12
CA LEU A 436 -18.31 -10.72 7.45
C LEU A 436 -17.48 -12.00 7.57
N VAL A 437 -16.51 -11.99 8.45
CA VAL A 437 -15.55 -13.09 8.64
C VAL A 437 -15.85 -13.82 9.94
N TYR A 438 -16.11 -15.12 9.86
CA TYR A 438 -16.30 -15.98 11.01
C TYR A 438 -15.18 -17.01 11.09
N THR A 439 -14.38 -16.96 12.15
CA THR A 439 -13.19 -17.80 12.34
C THR A 439 -13.30 -18.63 13.61
N THR A 440 -13.07 -19.93 13.50
CA THR A 440 -12.90 -20.88 14.61
C THR A 440 -11.65 -21.72 14.35
N PRO A 441 -11.17 -22.53 15.34
CA PRO A 441 -10.05 -23.44 15.09
C PRO A 441 -10.30 -24.46 13.97
N LYS A 442 -11.56 -24.74 13.65
CA LYS A 442 -11.97 -25.77 12.66
C LYS A 442 -12.59 -25.18 11.39
N SER A 443 -12.99 -23.90 11.38
CA SER A 443 -13.76 -23.31 10.28
C SER A 443 -13.36 -21.86 10.08
N HIS A 444 -13.22 -21.45 8.81
CA HIS A 444 -13.05 -20.08 8.39
C HIS A 444 -14.06 -19.80 7.28
N LEU A 445 -15.04 -18.96 7.58
CA LEU A 445 -16.12 -18.61 6.66
C LEU A 445 -16.07 -17.11 6.37
N ILE A 446 -16.19 -16.77 5.10
CA ILE A 446 -16.26 -15.37 4.65
C ILE A 446 -17.56 -15.22 3.86
N PHE A 447 -18.40 -14.29 4.29
CA PHE A 447 -19.54 -13.81 3.53
C PHE A 447 -19.29 -12.35 3.17
N GLY A 448 -19.35 -12.02 1.88
CA GLY A 448 -19.04 -10.66 1.46
C GLY A 448 -19.46 -10.38 0.02
N GLY A 449 -19.25 -9.16 -0.39
CA GLY A 449 -19.57 -8.70 -1.73
C GLY A 449 -19.10 -7.28 -1.97
N SER A 450 -19.33 -6.81 -3.19
CA SER A 450 -19.08 -5.42 -3.59
C SER A 450 -20.18 -4.92 -4.49
N THR A 451 -20.41 -3.61 -4.44
CA THR A 451 -21.21 -2.89 -5.41
C THR A 451 -20.47 -1.64 -5.81
N ASN A 452 -20.52 -1.30 -7.08
CA ASN A 452 -19.87 -0.11 -7.61
C ASN A 452 -20.63 0.46 -8.79
N GLU A 453 -20.35 1.73 -9.06
CA GLU A 453 -20.85 2.45 -10.22
C GLU A 453 -19.69 3.22 -10.86
N TYR A 454 -19.63 3.19 -12.17
CA TYR A 454 -18.71 3.96 -12.99
C TYR A 454 -19.49 4.88 -13.92
N LYS A 455 -19.03 6.12 -14.02
CA LYS A 455 -19.54 7.14 -14.95
C LYS A 455 -18.38 7.71 -15.73
N GLY A 456 -18.37 7.51 -17.02
CA GLY A 456 -17.41 8.11 -17.94
C GLY A 456 -18.09 9.18 -18.80
N ASN A 457 -17.53 10.38 -18.84
CA ASN A 457 -17.94 11.45 -19.73
C ASN A 457 -16.75 11.78 -20.64
N ASN A 458 -16.64 11.03 -21.74
CA ASN A 458 -15.54 11.13 -22.67
C ASN A 458 -15.95 12.03 -23.86
N TYR A 459 -15.14 13.04 -24.16
CA TYR A 459 -15.44 13.98 -25.26
C TYR A 459 -14.16 14.46 -25.96
N GLY A 460 -14.33 14.95 -27.18
CA GLY A 460 -13.25 15.56 -27.96
C GLY A 460 -13.43 17.06 -28.12
N GLN A 461 -12.31 17.77 -28.18
CA GLN A 461 -12.27 19.21 -28.48
C GLN A 461 -11.19 19.49 -29.52
N ILE A 462 -11.54 20.20 -30.57
CA ILE A 462 -10.55 20.79 -31.50
C ILE A 462 -10.11 22.12 -30.90
N ILE A 463 -8.82 22.24 -30.61
CA ILE A 463 -8.25 23.45 -30.00
C ILE A 463 -7.56 24.35 -31.03
N TRP A 464 -7.23 23.80 -32.18
CA TRP A 464 -6.69 24.54 -33.33
C TRP A 464 -7.01 23.80 -34.63
N ALA A 465 -7.23 24.53 -35.67
CA ALA A 465 -7.35 24.01 -37.04
C ALA A 465 -6.72 25.00 -38.04
N GLN A 466 -6.04 24.48 -39.05
CA GLN A 466 -5.42 25.27 -40.10
C GLN A 466 -6.52 25.99 -40.93
N PHE A 467 -7.58 25.29 -41.23
CA PHE A 467 -8.78 25.82 -41.83
C PHE A 467 -9.96 25.55 -40.90
N ALA A 468 -10.76 26.57 -40.64
CA ALA A 468 -11.97 26.50 -39.84
C ALA A 468 -13.09 27.30 -40.49
N SER A 469 -14.34 26.81 -40.41
CA SER A 469 -15.52 27.52 -40.88
C SER A 469 -16.11 28.42 -39.78
#